data_03d9328c274ecda4a628a4d36cdc3584
#
_entry.id   03d9328c274ecda4a628a4d36cdc3584
#
_cell.length_a   1.000
_cell.length_b   1.000
_cell.length_c   1.000
_cell.angle_alpha   90.00
_cell.angle_beta   90.00
_cell.angle_gamma   90.00
#
_symmetry.space_group_name_H-M   'P 1'
#
loop_
_entity.id
_entity.type
_entity.pdbx_description
1 polymer ?
#
loop_
_entity_poly.entity_id
_entity_poly.type
_entity_poly.pdbx_seq_one_letter_code
_entity_poly.pdbx_strand_id
1 'polypeptide(L)'
;MKQFNLEEYKKNPKRKVITRNGEDVRIICTDKKKAVRPLIALITKDDGTEYLQTYQPNGRIGEAINYIDDLFFDTEKHEGWINLVRSWSGKIIVATNHPHKDEKTAKLAVSDKSNVVATIKIEWEE
;
A
#
# COMPACT_ATOMS: atom_id res chain seq x y z
N MET A 1 -5.49 -6.01 -1.00
CA MET A 1 -4.47 -6.53 -0.06
C MET A 1 -3.33 -7.16 -0.84
N LYS A 2 -2.12 -6.99 -0.38
CA LYS A 2 -0.92 -7.57 -0.99
C LYS A 2 -0.34 -8.62 -0.05
N GLN A 3 0.09 -9.77 -0.59
CA GLN A 3 0.72 -10.83 0.19
C GLN A 3 1.92 -10.27 0.97
N PHE A 4 2.03 -10.62 2.25
CA PHE A 4 3.15 -10.22 3.10
C PHE A 4 4.46 -10.81 2.59
N ASN A 5 5.54 -10.03 2.71
CA ASN A 5 6.90 -10.46 2.40
C ASN A 5 7.83 -9.82 3.44
N LEU A 6 8.65 -10.64 4.08
CA LEU A 6 9.54 -10.17 5.16
C LEU A 6 10.56 -9.14 4.66
N GLU A 7 11.11 -9.33 3.47
CA GLU A 7 12.10 -8.40 2.91
C GLU A 7 11.48 -7.03 2.65
N GLU A 8 10.26 -6.97 2.12
CA GLU A 8 9.53 -5.72 1.94
C GLU A 8 9.21 -5.05 3.27
N TYR A 9 8.81 -5.83 4.27
CA TYR A 9 8.53 -5.32 5.61
C TYR A 9 9.77 -4.69 6.25
N LYS A 10 10.94 -5.34 6.13
CA LYS A 10 12.20 -4.80 6.65
C LYS A 10 12.60 -3.48 6.00
N LYS A 11 12.28 -3.30 4.72
CA LYS A 11 12.54 -2.05 4.00
C LYS A 11 11.63 -0.91 4.42
N ASN A 12 10.39 -1.22 4.84
CA ASN A 12 9.42 -0.24 5.30
C ASN A 12 8.60 -0.80 6.47
N PRO A 13 9.15 -0.83 7.69
CA PRO A 13 8.48 -1.43 8.85
C PRO A 13 7.27 -0.62 9.34
N LYS A 14 7.05 0.57 8.81
CA LYS A 14 5.86 1.39 9.11
C LYS A 14 4.63 0.97 8.32
N ARG A 15 4.80 0.13 7.32
CA ARG A 15 3.70 -0.32 6.48
C ARG A 15 2.71 -1.15 7.32
N LYS A 16 1.42 -0.84 7.17
CA LYS A 16 0.38 -1.52 7.94
C LYS A 16 0.25 -2.98 7.50
N VAL A 17 0.25 -3.87 8.48
CA VAL A 17 0.06 -5.32 8.29
C VAL A 17 -1.29 -5.71 8.87
N ILE A 18 -2.02 -6.52 8.14
CA ILE A 18 -3.34 -7.04 8.55
C ILE A 18 -3.40 -8.53 8.31
N THR A 19 -4.37 -9.21 8.93
CA THR A 19 -4.70 -10.59 8.60
C THR A 19 -5.55 -10.65 7.33
N ARG A 20 -5.72 -11.86 6.78
CA ARG A 20 -6.65 -12.10 5.68
C ARG A 20 -8.06 -11.58 5.99
N ASN A 21 -8.44 -11.62 7.25
CA ASN A 21 -9.74 -11.15 7.75
C ASN A 21 -9.78 -9.65 8.07
N GLY A 22 -8.71 -8.92 7.82
CA GLY A 22 -8.64 -7.47 8.03
C GLY A 22 -8.34 -7.04 9.46
N GLU A 23 -7.95 -7.95 10.34
CA GLU A 23 -7.62 -7.63 11.73
C GLU A 23 -6.23 -6.98 11.81
N ASP A 24 -6.05 -6.06 12.76
CA ASP A 24 -4.77 -5.38 12.97
C ASP A 24 -3.71 -6.33 13.50
N VAL A 25 -2.49 -6.17 12.99
CA VAL A 25 -1.35 -7.00 13.34
C VAL A 25 -0.19 -6.14 13.80
N ARG A 26 0.45 -6.57 14.88
CA ARG A 26 1.66 -5.95 15.41
C ARG A 26 2.80 -6.97 15.37
N ILE A 27 3.81 -6.73 14.54
CA ILE A 27 4.98 -7.61 14.42
C ILE A 27 5.91 -7.37 15.62
N ILE A 28 6.24 -8.43 16.35
CA ILE A 28 7.08 -8.35 17.56
C ILE A 28 8.50 -8.82 17.26
N CYS A 29 8.65 -9.88 16.46
CA CYS A 29 9.93 -10.47 16.15
C CYS A 29 9.95 -10.91 14.69
N THR A 30 11.08 -10.71 14.02
CA THR A 30 11.25 -11.08 12.60
C THR A 30 12.33 -12.13 12.39
N ASP A 31 13.08 -12.49 13.42
CA ASP A 31 14.31 -13.28 13.32
C ASP A 31 14.45 -14.34 14.41
N LYS A 32 13.35 -14.98 14.80
CA LYS A 32 13.41 -16.07 15.78
C LYS A 32 14.35 -17.16 15.24
N LYS A 33 15.38 -17.46 16.04
CA LYS A 33 16.44 -18.36 15.63
C LYS A 33 15.99 -19.80 15.54
N LYS A 34 16.52 -20.55 14.56
CA LYS A 34 16.27 -21.98 14.34
C LYS A 34 14.78 -22.31 14.22
N ALA A 35 14.03 -21.44 13.58
CA ALA A 35 12.59 -21.59 13.41
C ALA A 35 12.17 -21.54 11.94
N VAL A 36 11.28 -22.45 11.55
CA VAL A 36 10.62 -22.42 10.25
C VAL A 36 9.68 -21.21 10.17
N ARG A 37 9.16 -20.78 11.32
CA ARG A 37 8.29 -19.62 11.46
C ARG A 37 8.98 -18.55 12.31
N PRO A 38 9.91 -17.79 11.71
CA PRO A 38 10.69 -16.81 12.46
C PRO A 38 9.94 -15.55 12.84
N LEU A 39 8.78 -15.28 12.22
CA LEU A 39 7.96 -14.13 12.53
C LEU A 39 7.05 -14.42 13.72
N ILE A 40 7.03 -13.50 14.68
CA ILE A 40 6.09 -13.54 15.81
C ILE A 40 5.27 -12.25 15.77
N ALA A 41 3.96 -12.39 15.83
CA ALA A 41 3.04 -11.25 15.77
C ALA A 41 1.91 -11.38 16.78
N LEU A 42 1.33 -10.24 17.14
CA LEU A 42 0.10 -10.15 17.91
C LEU A 42 -1.03 -9.67 17.01
N ILE A 43 -2.12 -10.40 17.00
CA ILE A 43 -3.33 -10.09 16.23
C ILE A 43 -4.37 -9.54 17.19
N THR A 44 -4.90 -8.35 16.88
CA THR A 44 -5.97 -7.75 17.68
C THR A 44 -7.32 -8.30 17.23
N LYS A 45 -8.01 -8.97 18.13
CA LYS A 45 -9.34 -9.52 17.88
C LYS A 45 -10.43 -8.49 18.15
N ASP A 46 -11.68 -8.80 17.74
CA ASP A 46 -12.81 -7.88 17.83
C ASP A 46 -13.10 -7.40 19.27
N ASP A 47 -12.80 -8.21 20.27
CA ASP A 47 -12.96 -7.87 21.69
C ASP A 47 -11.80 -7.04 22.25
N GLY A 48 -10.81 -6.68 21.43
CA GLY A 48 -9.62 -5.94 21.85
C GLY A 48 -8.50 -6.79 22.42
N THR A 49 -8.68 -8.11 22.55
CA THR A 49 -7.59 -8.99 23.01
C THR A 49 -6.58 -9.22 21.91
N GLU A 50 -5.31 -9.39 22.31
CA GLU A 50 -4.24 -9.73 21.40
C GLU A 50 -3.96 -11.23 21.45
N TYR A 51 -3.84 -11.83 20.27
CA TYR A 51 -3.57 -13.25 20.10
C TYR A 51 -2.20 -13.42 19.43
N LEU A 52 -1.31 -14.23 20.03
CA LEU A 52 0.02 -14.46 19.50
C LEU A 52 0.00 -15.53 18.41
N GLN A 53 0.67 -15.27 17.30
CA GLN A 53 0.83 -16.21 16.21
C GLN A 53 2.25 -16.15 15.62
N THR A 54 2.73 -17.27 15.10
CA THR A 54 4.01 -17.37 14.40
C THR A 54 3.79 -17.61 12.93
N TYR A 55 4.72 -17.11 12.09
CA TYR A 55 4.56 -17.13 10.63
C TYR A 55 5.88 -17.45 9.93
N GLN A 56 5.75 -18.02 8.73
CA GLN A 56 6.85 -18.13 7.77
C GLN A 56 7.23 -16.73 7.25
N PRO A 57 8.41 -16.58 6.61
CA PRO A 57 8.82 -15.29 6.03
C PRO A 57 7.85 -14.70 5.00
N ASN A 58 7.02 -15.53 4.36
CA ASN A 58 6.00 -15.08 3.43
C ASN A 58 4.69 -14.65 4.12
N GLY A 59 4.66 -14.63 5.45
CA GLY A 59 3.48 -14.25 6.23
C GLY A 59 2.43 -15.33 6.35
N ARG A 60 2.70 -16.53 5.89
CA ARG A 60 1.77 -17.65 5.98
C ARG A 60 2.06 -18.50 7.22
N ILE A 61 1.00 -19.05 7.81
CA ILE A 61 1.12 -20.00 8.92
C ILE A 61 1.64 -21.34 8.42
N GLY A 62 1.17 -21.76 7.26
CA GLY A 62 1.59 -22.99 6.61
C GLY A 62 1.34 -22.96 5.11
N GLU A 63 1.82 -23.96 4.38
CA GLU A 63 1.73 -23.99 2.92
C GLU A 63 0.50 -24.77 2.42
N ALA A 64 -0.01 -25.68 3.21
CA ALA A 64 -1.06 -26.62 2.78
C ALA A 64 -2.42 -25.94 2.57
N ILE A 65 -2.76 -24.96 3.40
CA ILE A 65 -4.05 -24.25 3.33
C ILE A 65 -3.87 -22.75 3.57
N ASN A 66 -4.87 -21.97 3.17
CA ASN A 66 -4.93 -20.55 3.49
C ASN A 66 -5.60 -20.37 4.85
N TYR A 67 -4.87 -19.81 5.79
CA TYR A 67 -5.39 -19.51 7.12
C TYR A 67 -5.98 -18.11 7.17
N ILE A 68 -7.04 -17.93 7.94
CA ILE A 68 -7.69 -16.64 8.16
C ILE A 68 -6.72 -15.61 8.78
N ASP A 69 -5.76 -16.08 9.55
CA ASP A 69 -4.77 -15.25 10.23
C ASP A 69 -3.48 -15.02 9.41
N ASP A 70 -3.39 -15.52 8.19
CA ASP A 70 -2.26 -15.22 7.30
C ASP A 70 -2.07 -13.71 7.13
N LEU A 71 -0.81 -13.27 7.05
CA LEU A 71 -0.48 -11.85 6.98
C LEU A 71 -0.55 -11.29 5.56
N PHE A 72 -1.00 -10.04 5.48
CA PHE A 72 -1.03 -9.24 4.27
C PHE A 72 -0.60 -7.82 4.59
N PHE A 73 -0.09 -7.12 3.59
CA PHE A 73 0.02 -5.66 3.65
C PHE A 73 -1.35 -5.05 3.32
N ASP A 74 -1.77 -4.09 4.14
CA ASP A 74 -2.93 -3.28 3.80
C ASP A 74 -2.58 -2.39 2.61
N THR A 75 -3.56 -2.14 1.75
CA THR A 75 -3.37 -1.22 0.63
C THR A 75 -3.47 0.22 1.11
N GLU A 76 -2.51 1.04 0.72
CA GLU A 76 -2.56 2.47 0.96
C GLU A 76 -3.30 3.14 -0.19
N LYS A 77 -4.23 4.04 0.15
CA LYS A 77 -4.87 4.87 -0.84
C LYS A 77 -4.02 6.09 -1.10
N HIS A 78 -3.73 6.32 -2.36
CA HIS A 78 -3.01 7.49 -2.82
C HIS A 78 -3.93 8.33 -3.68
N GLU A 79 -3.74 9.64 -3.64
CA GLU A 79 -4.46 10.56 -4.51
C GLU A 79 -3.53 11.62 -5.05
N GLY A 80 -3.88 12.14 -6.20
CA GLY A 80 -3.13 13.21 -6.82
C GLY A 80 -3.93 13.87 -7.93
N TRP A 81 -3.38 14.93 -8.46
CA TRP A 81 -4.03 15.73 -9.50
C TRP A 81 -3.17 15.74 -10.75
N ILE A 82 -3.78 15.56 -11.89
CA ILE A 82 -3.11 15.64 -13.19
C ILE A 82 -3.80 16.65 -14.10
N ASN A 83 -3.03 17.25 -14.98
CA ASN A 83 -3.55 18.12 -16.02
C ASN A 83 -3.62 17.36 -17.33
N LEU A 84 -4.77 17.48 -18.00
CA LEU A 84 -4.92 17.06 -19.38
C LEU A 84 -4.76 18.30 -20.25
N VAL A 85 -3.83 18.26 -21.17
CA VAL A 85 -3.53 19.36 -22.07
C VAL A 85 -3.71 18.93 -23.54
N ARG A 86 -4.06 19.89 -24.39
CA ARG A 86 -4.12 19.65 -25.81
C ARG A 86 -2.74 19.91 -26.40
N SER A 87 -2.15 18.92 -27.07
CA SER A 87 -0.88 19.08 -27.74
C SER A 87 -1.06 19.89 -29.03
N TRP A 88 0.04 20.37 -29.59
CA TRP A 88 0.01 21.11 -30.89
C TRP A 88 -0.57 20.26 -32.04
N SER A 89 -0.54 18.93 -31.93
CA SER A 89 -1.16 18.01 -32.89
C SER A 89 -2.65 17.80 -32.68
N GLY A 90 -3.23 18.44 -31.65
CA GLY A 90 -4.65 18.31 -31.28
C GLY A 90 -5.00 17.15 -30.38
N LYS A 91 -4.04 16.32 -29.98
CA LYS A 91 -4.26 15.21 -29.06
C LYS A 91 -4.27 15.70 -27.62
N ILE A 92 -5.11 15.05 -26.79
CA ILE A 92 -5.14 15.29 -25.35
C ILE A 92 -4.12 14.37 -24.69
N ILE A 93 -3.21 14.96 -23.91
CA ILE A 93 -2.13 14.25 -23.22
C ILE A 93 -2.04 14.68 -21.77
N VAL A 94 -1.37 13.85 -20.95
CA VAL A 94 -1.04 14.23 -19.57
C VAL A 94 0.17 15.15 -19.57
N ALA A 95 0.06 16.29 -18.90
CA ALA A 95 1.10 17.33 -18.90
C ALA A 95 2.33 16.98 -18.04
N THR A 96 2.24 15.96 -17.19
CA THR A 96 3.32 15.58 -16.26
C THR A 96 3.43 14.08 -16.15
N ASN A 97 4.61 13.61 -15.73
CA ASN A 97 4.88 12.20 -15.55
C ASN A 97 4.40 11.67 -14.20
N HIS A 98 4.02 12.55 -13.26
CA HIS A 98 3.53 12.15 -11.93
C HIS A 98 2.47 13.12 -11.45
N PRO A 99 1.54 12.62 -10.59
CA PRO A 99 0.47 13.45 -10.08
C PRO A 99 0.96 14.57 -9.18
N HIS A 100 0.25 15.67 -9.19
CA HIS A 100 0.49 16.77 -8.28
C HIS A 100 -0.24 16.53 -6.95
N LYS A 101 0.28 17.13 -5.89
CA LYS A 101 -0.22 16.97 -4.52
C LYS A 101 -1.66 17.44 -4.35
N ASP A 102 -2.02 18.56 -4.99
CA ASP A 102 -3.34 19.15 -4.93
C ASP A 102 -3.70 19.84 -6.25
N GLU A 103 -4.97 20.23 -6.39
CA GLU A 103 -5.46 20.88 -7.60
C GLU A 103 -4.76 22.19 -7.90
N LYS A 104 -4.51 23.01 -6.87
CA LYS A 104 -3.86 24.30 -7.02
C LYS A 104 -2.43 24.13 -7.57
N THR A 105 -1.67 23.20 -7.02
CA THR A 105 -0.30 22.90 -7.47
C THR A 105 -0.31 22.38 -8.90
N ALA A 106 -1.28 21.52 -9.26
CA ALA A 106 -1.42 21.03 -10.63
C ALA A 106 -1.66 22.17 -11.61
N LYS A 107 -2.57 23.07 -11.29
CA LYS A 107 -2.88 24.23 -12.14
C LYS A 107 -1.71 25.19 -12.30
N LEU A 108 -0.92 25.39 -11.23
CA LEU A 108 0.26 26.26 -11.26
C LEU A 108 1.44 25.68 -12.04
N ALA A 109 1.50 24.37 -12.19
CA ALA A 109 2.59 23.68 -12.88
C ALA A 109 2.55 23.83 -14.40
N VAL A 110 1.43 24.28 -14.97
CA VAL A 110 1.28 24.45 -16.41
C VAL A 110 1.66 25.86 -16.80
N SER A 111 2.65 25.99 -17.70
CA SER A 111 3.15 27.28 -18.16
C SER A 111 2.17 27.99 -19.10
N ASP A 112 1.41 27.26 -19.89
CA ASP A 112 0.38 27.81 -20.79
C ASP A 112 -0.98 27.23 -20.42
N LYS A 113 -1.73 27.99 -19.62
CA LYS A 113 -3.04 27.58 -19.12
C LYS A 113 -4.13 27.51 -20.20
N SER A 114 -3.92 28.14 -21.33
CA SER A 114 -4.89 28.12 -22.45
C SER A 114 -5.02 26.73 -23.07
N ASN A 115 -3.99 25.89 -22.93
CA ASN A 115 -3.97 24.53 -23.46
C ASN A 115 -4.49 23.48 -22.46
N VAL A 116 -4.80 23.86 -21.23
CA VAL A 116 -5.34 22.94 -20.25
C VAL A 116 -6.79 22.60 -20.59
N VAL A 117 -7.06 21.33 -20.86
CA VAL A 117 -8.41 20.83 -21.13
C VAL A 117 -9.14 20.54 -19.83
N ALA A 118 -8.45 19.91 -18.86
CA ALA A 118 -9.00 19.58 -17.56
C ALA A 118 -7.90 19.35 -16.53
N THR A 119 -8.20 19.63 -15.28
CA THR A 119 -7.40 19.20 -14.12
C THR A 119 -8.25 18.18 -13.38
N ILE A 120 -7.81 16.94 -13.29
CA ILE A 120 -8.58 15.86 -12.70
C ILE A 120 -7.87 15.24 -11.52
N LYS A 121 -8.67 14.79 -10.56
CA LYS A 121 -8.19 14.01 -9.43
C LYS A 121 -8.13 12.53 -9.82
N ILE A 122 -7.03 11.90 -9.49
CA ILE A 122 -6.88 10.46 -9.66
C ILE A 122 -6.64 9.80 -8.31
N GLU A 123 -7.12 8.58 -8.15
CA GLU A 123 -6.94 7.77 -6.95
C GLU A 123 -6.41 6.39 -7.36
N TRP A 124 -5.49 5.86 -6.56
CA TRP A 124 -4.98 4.51 -6.77
C TRP A 124 -4.60 3.87 -5.44
N GLU A 125 -4.49 2.54 -5.46
CA GLU A 125 -4.10 1.73 -4.30
C GLU A 125 -2.81 0.97 -4.60
N GLU A 126 -1.93 0.95 -3.62
CA GLU A 126 -0.68 0.19 -3.66
C GLU A 126 -0.57 -0.75 -2.46
#